data_4180a6c827fc31fc397acce5d4c6eab6
#
_entry.id   4180a6c827fc31fc397acce5d4c6eab6
#
_cell.length_a   1.000
_cell.length_b   1.000
_cell.length_c   1.000
_cell.angle_alpha   90.00
_cell.angle_beta   90.00
_cell.angle_gamma   90.00
#
_symmetry.space_group_name_H-M   'P 1'
#
loop_
_entity.id
_entity.type
_entity.pdbx_description
1 polymer ?
#
loop_
_entity_poly.entity_id
_entity_poly.type
_entity_poly.pdbx_seq_one_letter_code
_entity_poly.pdbx_strand_id
1 'polypeptide(L)'
;MPLYTDEQKAKALELFHDLKSYTKTVRKLGYPTREHLARWVKKEGLPPKPRKHMEVVNTPEHPLRAPIEVKLSAIRRCFENGESVVSVAKDIRYTAASIYYWYQKYLKEGLMGLQKKRRSVKQDASESSDDAKALAEQVHRLQLEVDILKETLNIIKKDPGVDFSSLRNREKTRIVNALKDLYSLDEILDAIGLARSVYYYNQKHMDDKAEKDRQVLAVLEPIFIKSRKTYGYRRLHSELKRSGKTVSEKVIQRVSKQGNLLVYRPKKKKYCSYKGEITPAVPNIVNRDFHADAPNQKWLTDITEFALPEGKLYLSPVLDCFDGLPVCWTIGENPDADLVNRMLDKAISKLHDGEKPIIHTDRGSHYRWPGWIERMEKFGLTRSMSKKGCSPDNSACEGFFGTIKNEMFYNRDWQKVSKEEFKGILEEYLNWFCNDRVKMGLGGLSPRDYRRKLNLPQ
;
A
#
# COMPACT_ATOMS: atom_id res chain seq x y z
N MET A 1 -27.15 -20.46 0.97
CA MET A 1 -27.34 -21.59 0.03
C MET A 1 -26.09 -22.47 0.05
N PRO A 2 -26.19 -23.80 -0.07
CA PRO A 2 -25.01 -24.64 -0.21
C PRO A 2 -24.26 -24.29 -1.51
N LEU A 3 -22.95 -24.27 -1.45
CA LEU A 3 -22.06 -23.87 -2.59
C LEU A 3 -22.19 -24.79 -3.82
N TYR A 4 -22.73 -26.01 -3.64
CA TYR A 4 -22.90 -27.03 -4.68
C TYR A 4 -24.20 -27.82 -4.41
N THR A 5 -24.91 -28.18 -5.50
CA THR A 5 -26.12 -28.99 -5.42
C THR A 5 -25.78 -30.47 -5.15
N ASP A 6 -26.77 -31.24 -4.73
CA ASP A 6 -26.55 -32.68 -4.44
C ASP A 6 -26.25 -33.45 -5.75
N GLU A 7 -26.82 -33.04 -6.89
CA GLU A 7 -26.50 -33.57 -8.22
C GLU A 7 -25.03 -33.28 -8.63
N GLN A 8 -24.55 -32.08 -8.37
CA GLN A 8 -23.16 -31.70 -8.60
C GLN A 8 -22.19 -32.52 -7.75
N LYS A 9 -22.55 -32.83 -6.50
CA LYS A 9 -21.75 -33.68 -5.62
C LYS A 9 -21.73 -35.13 -6.12
N ALA A 10 -22.88 -35.68 -6.50
CA ALA A 10 -22.99 -37.05 -7.01
C ALA A 10 -22.14 -37.23 -8.27
N LYS A 11 -22.27 -36.33 -9.22
CA LYS A 11 -21.47 -36.35 -10.47
C LYS A 11 -19.96 -36.23 -10.23
N ALA A 12 -19.56 -35.45 -9.25
CA ALA A 12 -18.15 -35.31 -8.90
C ALA A 12 -17.58 -36.55 -8.21
N LEU A 13 -18.38 -37.23 -7.39
CA LEU A 13 -18.00 -38.48 -6.73
C LEU A 13 -17.92 -39.63 -7.76
N GLU A 14 -18.91 -39.78 -8.61
CA GLU A 14 -18.91 -40.77 -9.70
C GLU A 14 -17.66 -40.63 -10.58
N LEU A 15 -17.38 -39.44 -11.07
CA LEU A 15 -16.19 -39.17 -11.87
C LEU A 15 -14.88 -39.38 -11.11
N PHE A 16 -14.88 -39.18 -9.78
CA PHE A 16 -13.72 -39.47 -8.97
C PHE A 16 -13.47 -40.98 -8.84
N HIS A 17 -14.51 -41.78 -8.73
CA HIS A 17 -14.39 -43.26 -8.70
C HIS A 17 -13.82 -43.82 -10.00
N ASP A 18 -14.18 -43.22 -11.16
CA ASP A 18 -13.65 -43.59 -12.46
C ASP A 18 -12.17 -43.18 -12.61
N LEU A 19 -11.82 -41.94 -12.28
CA LEU A 19 -10.50 -41.38 -12.48
C LEU A 19 -9.48 -41.64 -11.37
N LYS A 20 -9.96 -42.04 -10.19
CA LYS A 20 -9.19 -42.24 -8.92
C LYS A 20 -8.15 -41.13 -8.63
N SER A 21 -8.44 -39.90 -9.05
CA SER A 21 -7.53 -38.76 -8.94
C SER A 21 -8.26 -37.45 -8.71
N TYR A 22 -8.09 -36.85 -7.54
CA TYR A 22 -8.69 -35.55 -7.20
C TYR A 22 -8.37 -34.44 -8.24
N THR A 23 -7.13 -34.37 -8.67
CA THR A 23 -6.67 -33.33 -9.62
C THR A 23 -7.28 -33.50 -11.01
N LYS A 24 -7.38 -34.74 -11.52
CA LYS A 24 -7.97 -35.03 -12.84
C LYS A 24 -9.48 -34.79 -12.81
N THR A 25 -10.17 -35.18 -11.73
CA THR A 25 -11.62 -34.97 -11.56
C THR A 25 -11.97 -33.48 -11.55
N VAL A 26 -11.27 -32.69 -10.72
CA VAL A 26 -11.50 -31.25 -10.64
C VAL A 26 -11.18 -30.54 -11.97
N ARG A 27 -10.10 -30.96 -12.65
CA ARG A 27 -9.74 -30.38 -13.95
C ARG A 27 -10.78 -30.69 -15.04
N LYS A 28 -11.39 -31.87 -15.02
CA LYS A 28 -12.38 -32.29 -16.02
C LYS A 28 -13.76 -31.65 -15.81
N LEU A 29 -14.15 -31.43 -14.55
CA LEU A 29 -15.46 -30.84 -14.21
C LEU A 29 -15.43 -29.31 -14.04
N GLY A 30 -14.27 -28.72 -13.78
CA GLY A 30 -14.15 -27.31 -13.40
C GLY A 30 -14.61 -26.98 -11.97
N TYR A 31 -15.16 -27.96 -11.26
CA TYR A 31 -15.61 -27.91 -9.86
C TYR A 31 -15.55 -29.32 -9.27
N PRO A 32 -15.66 -29.50 -7.92
CA PRO A 32 -15.43 -28.56 -6.84
C PRO A 32 -13.94 -28.28 -6.65
N THR A 33 -13.57 -27.52 -5.59
CA THR A 33 -12.15 -27.47 -5.22
C THR A 33 -11.66 -28.83 -4.75
N ARG A 34 -10.35 -29.11 -4.91
CA ARG A 34 -9.73 -30.36 -4.49
C ARG A 34 -10.05 -30.73 -3.03
N GLU A 35 -10.10 -29.74 -2.15
CA GLU A 35 -10.41 -29.92 -0.73
C GLU A 35 -11.86 -30.33 -0.49
N HIS A 36 -12.79 -29.74 -1.23
CA HIS A 36 -14.22 -30.13 -1.14
C HIS A 36 -14.45 -31.54 -1.63
N LEU A 37 -13.84 -31.92 -2.76
CA LEU A 37 -13.94 -33.28 -3.29
C LEU A 37 -13.35 -34.31 -2.30
N ALA A 38 -12.16 -34.04 -1.75
CA ALA A 38 -11.55 -34.92 -0.75
C ALA A 38 -12.43 -35.09 0.51
N ARG A 39 -13.12 -34.02 0.92
CA ARG A 39 -14.06 -34.04 2.04
C ARG A 39 -15.31 -34.86 1.74
N TRP A 40 -15.81 -34.81 0.49
CA TRP A 40 -16.95 -35.59 0.05
C TRP A 40 -16.62 -37.08 -0.03
N VAL A 41 -15.52 -37.45 -0.66
CA VAL A 41 -15.00 -38.81 -0.75
C VAL A 41 -14.81 -39.41 0.66
N LYS A 42 -14.23 -38.64 1.59
CA LYS A 42 -14.06 -39.09 2.98
C LYS A 42 -15.40 -39.31 3.73
N LYS A 43 -16.47 -38.65 3.30
CA LYS A 43 -17.80 -38.77 3.89
C LYS A 43 -18.69 -39.82 3.19
N GLU A 44 -18.27 -40.29 2.05
CA GLU A 44 -18.98 -41.30 1.27
C GLU A 44 -19.00 -42.60 2.02
N GLY A 45 -20.20 -43.20 2.15
CA GLY A 45 -20.40 -44.45 2.91
C GLY A 45 -20.48 -44.29 4.44
N LEU A 46 -20.36 -43.10 5.00
CA LEU A 46 -20.60 -42.87 6.41
C LEU A 46 -22.09 -42.62 6.67
N PRO A 47 -22.73 -43.33 7.61
CA PRO A 47 -24.12 -43.07 7.98
C PRO A 47 -24.27 -41.61 8.43
N PRO A 48 -25.41 -40.95 8.12
CA PRO A 48 -25.65 -39.59 8.56
C PRO A 48 -25.58 -39.54 10.08
N LYS A 49 -24.76 -38.62 10.64
CA LYS A 49 -24.69 -38.44 12.09
C LYS A 49 -26.09 -38.19 12.62
N PRO A 50 -26.55 -38.96 13.63
CA PRO A 50 -27.86 -38.76 14.22
C PRO A 50 -27.96 -37.29 14.69
N ARG A 51 -28.99 -36.58 14.24
CA ARG A 51 -29.30 -35.24 14.76
C ARG A 51 -29.65 -35.44 16.24
N LYS A 52 -28.79 -34.93 17.13
CA LYS A 52 -29.13 -34.83 18.54
C LYS A 52 -30.30 -33.87 18.67
N HIS A 53 -31.50 -34.38 18.73
CA HIS A 53 -32.68 -33.60 19.15
C HIS A 53 -32.43 -33.21 20.62
N MET A 54 -32.14 -31.95 20.88
CA MET A 54 -32.29 -31.44 22.24
C MET A 54 -33.79 -31.34 22.51
N GLU A 55 -34.27 -32.00 23.57
CA GLU A 55 -35.64 -31.81 24.04
C GLU A 55 -35.85 -30.32 24.31
N VAL A 56 -36.85 -29.75 23.63
CA VAL A 56 -37.21 -28.35 23.80
C VAL A 56 -38.08 -28.24 25.05
N VAL A 57 -37.48 -27.84 26.13
CA VAL A 57 -38.20 -27.64 27.41
C VAL A 57 -38.97 -26.31 27.29
N ASN A 58 -40.29 -26.37 27.54
CA ASN A 58 -41.18 -25.20 27.60
C ASN A 58 -41.89 -25.16 28.94
N THR A 59 -41.21 -24.60 29.94
CA THR A 59 -41.72 -24.40 31.29
C THR A 59 -41.79 -22.92 31.64
N PRO A 60 -42.53 -22.50 32.65
CA PRO A 60 -42.54 -21.10 33.11
C PRO A 60 -41.14 -20.59 33.46
N GLU A 61 -40.25 -21.43 33.97
CA GLU A 61 -38.89 -21.12 34.37
C GLU A 61 -37.93 -21.16 33.16
N HIS A 62 -38.26 -21.91 32.13
CA HIS A 62 -37.50 -22.01 30.90
C HIS A 62 -38.41 -21.95 29.67
N PRO A 63 -38.93 -20.76 29.29
CA PRO A 63 -39.90 -20.63 28.21
C PRO A 63 -39.22 -20.91 26.85
N LEU A 64 -40.00 -21.43 25.89
CA LEU A 64 -39.57 -21.69 24.52
C LEU A 64 -38.90 -20.45 23.83
N ARG A 65 -39.30 -19.27 24.26
CA ARG A 65 -38.74 -18.00 23.83
C ARG A 65 -38.01 -17.35 24.99
N ALA A 66 -36.69 -17.34 24.93
CA ALA A 66 -35.84 -16.78 25.96
C ALA A 66 -36.25 -15.34 26.34
N PRO A 67 -36.28 -14.99 27.63
CA PRO A 67 -36.38 -13.60 28.08
C PRO A 67 -35.23 -12.73 27.55
N ILE A 68 -35.45 -11.44 27.50
CA ILE A 68 -34.44 -10.51 27.00
C ILE A 68 -33.15 -10.54 27.82
N GLU A 69 -33.30 -10.66 29.13
CA GLU A 69 -32.20 -10.73 30.09
C GLU A 69 -31.28 -11.92 29.83
N VAL A 70 -31.89 -13.10 29.56
CA VAL A 70 -31.14 -14.32 29.18
C VAL A 70 -30.41 -14.17 27.88
N LYS A 71 -31.06 -13.53 26.87
CA LYS A 71 -30.41 -13.26 25.57
C LYS A 71 -29.22 -12.32 25.71
N LEU A 72 -29.37 -11.23 26.47
CA LEU A 72 -28.30 -10.26 26.72
C LEU A 72 -27.15 -10.86 27.50
N SER A 73 -27.47 -11.63 28.58
CA SER A 73 -26.46 -12.33 29.36
C SER A 73 -25.66 -13.29 28.48
N ALA A 74 -26.34 -14.07 27.63
CA ALA A 74 -25.66 -14.99 26.71
C ALA A 74 -24.79 -14.29 25.70
N ILE A 75 -25.26 -13.16 25.14
CA ILE A 75 -24.47 -12.33 24.20
C ILE A 75 -23.21 -11.78 24.89
N ARG A 76 -23.34 -11.20 26.09
CA ARG A 76 -22.21 -10.67 26.86
C ARG A 76 -21.17 -11.74 27.17
N ARG A 77 -21.63 -12.87 27.68
CA ARG A 77 -20.75 -13.99 28.03
C ARG A 77 -19.96 -14.52 26.83
N CYS A 78 -20.63 -14.68 25.67
CA CYS A 78 -19.99 -15.23 24.49
C CYS A 78 -19.10 -14.23 23.71
N PHE A 79 -19.57 -13.00 23.54
CA PHE A 79 -18.97 -12.06 22.59
C PHE A 79 -18.25 -10.88 23.22
N GLU A 80 -18.51 -10.58 24.52
CA GLU A 80 -17.75 -9.59 25.29
C GLU A 80 -16.71 -10.26 26.19
N ASN A 81 -17.08 -11.35 26.88
CA ASN A 81 -16.21 -12.05 27.83
C ASN A 81 -15.46 -13.25 27.23
N GLY A 82 -15.71 -13.60 25.95
CA GLY A 82 -14.99 -14.66 25.26
C GLY A 82 -15.30 -16.10 25.65
N GLU A 83 -16.40 -16.35 26.34
CA GLU A 83 -16.81 -17.71 26.70
C GLU A 83 -17.24 -18.53 25.47
N SER A 84 -17.00 -19.83 25.48
CA SER A 84 -17.43 -20.73 24.40
C SER A 84 -18.95 -20.75 24.24
N VAL A 85 -19.44 -20.43 23.03
CA VAL A 85 -20.88 -20.44 22.71
C VAL A 85 -21.52 -21.79 23.03
N VAL A 86 -20.78 -22.90 22.87
CA VAL A 86 -21.26 -24.24 23.18
C VAL A 86 -21.41 -24.44 24.70
N SER A 87 -20.49 -23.87 25.48
CA SER A 87 -20.57 -23.94 26.97
C SER A 87 -21.76 -23.12 27.47
N VAL A 88 -21.89 -21.87 27.02
CA VAL A 88 -23.00 -20.98 27.41
C VAL A 88 -24.35 -21.58 26.98
N ALA A 89 -24.43 -22.15 25.77
CA ALA A 89 -25.65 -22.79 25.27
C ALA A 89 -26.11 -23.96 26.16
N LYS A 90 -25.18 -24.77 26.70
CA LYS A 90 -25.50 -25.85 27.64
C LYS A 90 -25.98 -25.30 28.98
N ASP A 91 -25.35 -24.25 29.46
CA ASP A 91 -25.66 -23.63 30.75
C ASP A 91 -27.06 -23.01 30.75
N ILE A 92 -27.40 -22.22 29.76
CA ILE A 92 -28.69 -21.56 29.62
C ILE A 92 -29.79 -22.47 29.01
N ARG A 93 -29.45 -23.68 28.58
CA ARG A 93 -30.34 -24.67 27.95
C ARG A 93 -31.03 -24.21 26.66
N TYR A 94 -30.40 -23.28 25.91
CA TYR A 94 -30.79 -22.89 24.57
C TYR A 94 -29.74 -23.34 23.55
N THR A 95 -30.13 -23.43 22.28
CA THR A 95 -29.18 -23.89 21.25
C THR A 95 -28.09 -22.84 20.93
N ALA A 96 -26.90 -23.28 20.56
CA ALA A 96 -25.85 -22.40 20.09
C ALA A 96 -26.31 -21.55 18.90
N ALA A 97 -27.14 -22.13 18.00
CA ALA A 97 -27.73 -21.41 16.87
C ALA A 97 -28.63 -20.24 17.32
N SER A 98 -29.36 -20.41 18.44
CA SER A 98 -30.19 -19.37 19.04
C SER A 98 -29.35 -18.19 19.52
N ILE A 99 -28.21 -18.45 20.14
CA ILE A 99 -27.28 -17.38 20.63
C ILE A 99 -26.71 -16.59 19.45
N TYR A 100 -26.27 -17.26 18.39
CA TYR A 100 -25.81 -16.57 17.17
C TYR A 100 -26.92 -15.76 16.51
N TYR A 101 -28.16 -16.29 16.45
CA TYR A 101 -29.31 -15.57 15.91
C TYR A 101 -29.65 -14.31 16.74
N TRP A 102 -29.61 -14.40 18.08
CA TRP A 102 -29.81 -13.26 18.96
C TRP A 102 -28.71 -12.22 18.78
N TYR A 103 -27.44 -12.64 18.66
CA TYR A 103 -26.32 -11.75 18.42
C TYR A 103 -26.43 -11.01 17.09
N GLN A 104 -26.77 -11.70 16.00
CA GLN A 104 -27.00 -11.07 14.71
C GLN A 104 -28.16 -10.04 14.75
N LYS A 105 -29.23 -10.35 15.44
CA LYS A 105 -30.32 -9.39 15.65
C LYS A 105 -29.91 -8.21 16.52
N TYR A 106 -29.13 -8.47 17.55
CA TYR A 106 -28.60 -7.43 18.43
C TYR A 106 -27.67 -6.47 17.66
N LEU A 107 -26.81 -6.99 16.78
CA LEU A 107 -25.94 -6.17 15.92
C LEU A 107 -26.72 -5.32 14.92
N LYS A 108 -27.86 -5.86 14.41
CA LYS A 108 -28.63 -5.20 13.37
C LYS A 108 -29.65 -4.19 13.91
N GLU A 109 -30.33 -4.51 14.99
CA GLU A 109 -31.49 -3.76 15.49
C GLU A 109 -31.34 -3.37 16.98
N GLY A 110 -30.17 -3.58 17.59
CA GLY A 110 -29.90 -3.30 19.00
C GLY A 110 -30.80 -4.13 19.94
N LEU A 111 -31.08 -3.58 21.12
CA LEU A 111 -32.00 -4.14 22.11
C LEU A 111 -33.42 -4.39 21.55
N MET A 112 -33.87 -3.53 20.65
CA MET A 112 -35.20 -3.63 20.02
C MET A 112 -35.34 -4.90 19.17
N GLY A 113 -34.27 -5.38 18.55
CA GLY A 113 -34.26 -6.64 17.80
C GLY A 113 -34.44 -7.88 18.66
N LEU A 114 -34.16 -7.80 19.97
CA LEU A 114 -34.36 -8.89 20.91
C LEU A 114 -35.75 -8.90 21.53
N GLN A 115 -36.52 -7.81 21.40
CA GLN A 115 -37.89 -7.70 21.90
C GLN A 115 -38.88 -8.35 20.94
N LYS A 116 -40.01 -8.80 21.51
CA LYS A 116 -41.14 -9.35 20.77
C LYS A 116 -41.86 -8.22 20.04
N LYS A 117 -41.97 -8.25 18.70
CA LYS A 117 -42.97 -7.40 18.01
C LYS A 117 -44.34 -7.79 18.53
N ARG A 118 -44.96 -6.92 19.34
CA ARG A 118 -46.36 -7.07 19.73
C ARG A 118 -47.21 -7.02 18.49
N ARG A 119 -48.00 -8.06 18.21
CA ARG A 119 -49.15 -7.94 17.32
C ARG A 119 -50.09 -6.90 17.92
N SER A 120 -50.43 -5.90 17.17
CA SER A 120 -51.39 -4.88 17.56
C SER A 120 -52.73 -5.52 17.94
N VAL A 121 -53.02 -5.53 19.21
CA VAL A 121 -54.40 -5.65 19.70
C VAL A 121 -54.93 -4.23 19.67
N LYS A 122 -56.02 -4.04 18.91
CA LYS A 122 -56.80 -2.81 18.96
C LYS A 122 -57.38 -2.68 20.39
N GLN A 123 -56.93 -1.70 21.11
CA GLN A 123 -57.52 -1.24 22.35
C GLN A 123 -57.71 0.28 22.25
N ASP A 124 -58.85 0.67 22.73
CA ASP A 124 -59.45 1.98 22.67
C ASP A 124 -58.51 3.16 22.96
N ALA A 125 -58.60 4.13 22.03
CA ALA A 125 -57.89 5.38 22.09
C ALA A 125 -58.74 6.39 22.85
N SER A 126 -58.28 6.87 24.01
CA SER A 126 -58.65 8.21 24.47
C SER A 126 -57.77 8.84 25.57
N GLU A 127 -56.85 8.11 26.24
CA GLU A 127 -56.02 8.75 27.30
C GLU A 127 -54.51 8.52 27.23
N SER A 128 -53.95 7.85 26.21
CA SER A 128 -52.53 7.51 26.12
C SER A 128 -51.72 8.25 25.05
N SER A 129 -52.28 9.31 24.42
CA SER A 129 -51.64 9.95 23.27
C SER A 129 -50.47 10.88 23.66
N ASP A 130 -50.57 11.52 24.82
CA ASP A 130 -49.56 12.50 25.23
C ASP A 130 -48.32 11.82 25.89
N ASP A 131 -48.54 10.80 26.69
CA ASP A 131 -47.42 9.99 27.26
C ASP A 131 -46.68 9.20 26.16
N ALA A 132 -47.38 8.71 25.16
CA ALA A 132 -46.75 8.03 24.02
C ALA A 132 -45.94 8.97 23.13
N LYS A 133 -46.45 10.21 22.94
CA LYS A 133 -45.71 11.26 22.22
C LYS A 133 -44.46 11.71 23.01
N ALA A 134 -44.63 11.97 24.30
CA ALA A 134 -43.50 12.37 25.17
C ALA A 134 -42.41 11.27 25.20
N LEU A 135 -42.77 10.00 25.26
CA LEU A 135 -41.87 8.89 25.18
C LEU A 135 -41.19 8.78 23.79
N ALA A 136 -41.90 9.00 22.71
CA ALA A 136 -41.37 9.00 21.36
C ALA A 136 -40.35 10.13 21.15
N GLU A 137 -40.62 11.33 21.66
CA GLU A 137 -39.71 12.49 21.65
C GLU A 137 -38.43 12.19 22.49
N GLN A 138 -38.61 11.57 23.66
CA GLN A 138 -37.47 11.18 24.48
C GLN A 138 -36.59 10.12 23.79
N VAL A 139 -37.19 9.14 23.14
CA VAL A 139 -36.47 8.13 22.35
C VAL A 139 -35.72 8.78 21.18
N HIS A 140 -36.36 9.70 20.47
CA HIS A 140 -35.74 10.45 19.38
C HIS A 140 -34.54 11.26 19.84
N ARG A 141 -34.69 11.97 20.96
CA ARG A 141 -33.59 12.76 21.56
C ARG A 141 -32.41 11.88 22.00
N LEU A 142 -32.68 10.75 22.68
CA LEU A 142 -31.63 9.80 23.08
C LEU A 142 -30.93 9.18 21.85
N GLN A 143 -31.64 8.91 20.77
CA GLN A 143 -31.08 8.40 19.54
C GLN A 143 -30.12 9.42 18.92
N LEU A 144 -30.50 10.71 18.87
CA LEU A 144 -29.65 11.79 18.40
C LEU A 144 -28.37 11.90 19.23
N GLU A 145 -28.47 11.83 20.56
CA GLU A 145 -27.30 11.85 21.46
C GLU A 145 -26.35 10.68 21.18
N VAL A 146 -26.89 9.47 21.01
CA VAL A 146 -26.10 8.28 20.67
C VAL A 146 -25.40 8.43 19.32
N ASP A 147 -26.07 8.99 18.32
CA ASP A 147 -25.47 9.14 17.00
C ASP A 147 -24.41 10.27 16.99
N ILE A 148 -24.60 11.34 17.76
CA ILE A 148 -23.58 12.36 18.01
C ILE A 148 -22.34 11.74 18.67
N LEU A 149 -22.54 10.90 19.68
CA LEU A 149 -21.43 10.20 20.36
C LEU A 149 -20.68 9.25 19.43
N LYS A 150 -21.39 8.51 18.57
CA LYS A 150 -20.77 7.62 17.56
C LYS A 150 -19.91 8.42 16.59
N GLU A 151 -20.43 9.52 16.04
CA GLU A 151 -19.66 10.37 15.13
C GLU A 151 -18.47 11.05 15.82
N THR A 152 -18.63 11.45 17.09
CA THR A 152 -17.51 11.95 17.89
C THR A 152 -16.42 10.90 18.04
N LEU A 153 -16.77 9.66 18.35
CA LEU A 153 -15.82 8.53 18.42
C LEU A 153 -15.13 8.26 17.07
N ASN A 154 -15.86 8.40 15.96
CA ASN A 154 -15.29 8.26 14.62
C ASN A 154 -14.24 9.35 14.32
N ILE A 155 -14.47 10.58 14.79
CA ILE A 155 -13.51 11.69 14.65
C ILE A 155 -12.27 11.40 15.47
N ILE A 156 -12.42 11.00 16.74
CA ILE A 156 -11.30 10.70 17.65
C ILE A 156 -10.46 9.53 17.13
N LYS A 157 -11.07 8.47 16.59
CA LYS A 157 -10.35 7.35 15.98
C LYS A 157 -9.51 7.78 14.77
N LYS A 158 -9.95 8.79 14.02
CA LYS A 158 -9.22 9.35 12.86
C LYS A 158 -8.15 10.38 13.26
N ASP A 159 -8.35 11.06 14.36
CA ASP A 159 -7.42 12.08 14.90
C ASP A 159 -7.32 11.92 16.43
N PRO A 160 -6.36 11.12 16.94
CA PRO A 160 -6.19 10.85 18.37
C PRO A 160 -5.85 12.08 19.21
N GLY A 161 -5.53 13.20 18.58
CA GLY A 161 -5.24 14.48 19.28
C GLY A 161 -6.48 15.29 19.63
N VAL A 162 -7.69 14.80 19.32
CA VAL A 162 -8.95 15.48 19.66
C VAL A 162 -9.40 15.06 21.07
N ASP A 163 -9.54 16.05 21.94
CA ASP A 163 -10.06 15.83 23.29
C ASP A 163 -11.60 15.69 23.25
N PHE A 164 -12.11 14.62 23.85
CA PHE A 164 -13.53 14.34 23.95
C PHE A 164 -14.31 15.41 24.71
N SER A 165 -13.67 16.03 25.73
CA SER A 165 -14.29 17.02 26.60
C SER A 165 -14.43 18.41 25.96
N SER A 166 -13.67 18.68 24.88
CA SER A 166 -13.62 20.00 24.24
C SER A 166 -13.53 19.93 22.73
N LEU A 167 -14.61 19.51 22.07
CA LEU A 167 -14.70 19.53 20.60
C LEU A 167 -14.65 20.98 20.07
N ARG A 168 -13.74 21.22 19.13
CA ARG A 168 -13.65 22.51 18.44
C ARG A 168 -14.82 22.69 17.49
N ASN A 169 -15.20 23.93 17.21
CA ASN A 169 -16.32 24.24 16.32
C ASN A 169 -16.23 23.56 14.95
N ARG A 170 -15.03 23.34 14.43
CA ARG A 170 -14.81 22.62 13.17
C ARG A 170 -15.15 21.13 13.28
N GLU A 171 -14.88 20.49 14.41
CA GLU A 171 -15.22 19.09 14.66
C GLU A 171 -16.73 18.94 14.87
N LYS A 172 -17.34 19.88 15.63
CA LYS A 172 -18.79 20.00 15.76
C LYS A 172 -19.47 20.14 14.39
N THR A 173 -18.95 21.00 13.50
CA THR A 173 -19.46 21.17 12.13
C THR A 173 -19.40 19.88 11.32
N ARG A 174 -18.36 19.04 11.51
CA ARG A 174 -18.26 17.72 10.84
C ARG A 174 -19.33 16.76 11.33
N ILE A 175 -19.64 16.75 12.63
CA ILE A 175 -20.71 15.93 13.20
C ILE A 175 -22.06 16.36 12.63
N VAL A 176 -22.32 17.68 12.58
CA VAL A 176 -23.55 18.21 11.94
C VAL A 176 -23.66 17.75 10.50
N ASN A 177 -22.58 17.83 9.72
CA ASN A 177 -22.60 17.41 8.31
C ASN A 177 -22.84 15.90 8.11
N ALA A 178 -22.43 15.08 9.07
CA ALA A 178 -22.67 13.63 9.01
C ALA A 178 -24.11 13.26 9.39
N LEU A 179 -24.79 14.08 10.20
CA LEU A 179 -26.12 13.78 10.74
C LEU A 179 -27.26 14.56 10.10
N LYS A 180 -26.98 15.62 9.33
CA LYS A 180 -28.00 16.51 8.72
C LYS A 180 -29.01 15.84 7.79
N ASP A 181 -28.68 14.65 7.27
CA ASP A 181 -29.58 13.87 6.41
C ASP A 181 -30.53 12.98 7.23
N LEU A 182 -30.29 12.84 8.54
CA LEU A 182 -31.07 12.01 9.47
C LEU A 182 -31.92 12.82 10.44
N TYR A 183 -31.47 14.02 10.81
CA TYR A 183 -32.08 14.90 11.81
C TYR A 183 -32.15 16.32 11.29
N SER A 184 -33.06 17.13 11.85
CA SER A 184 -33.14 18.55 11.50
C SER A 184 -31.87 19.30 11.95
N LEU A 185 -31.50 20.32 11.17
CA LEU A 185 -30.30 21.10 11.43
C LEU A 185 -30.34 21.75 12.83
N ASP A 186 -31.48 22.27 13.21
CA ASP A 186 -31.64 22.98 14.49
C ASP A 186 -31.52 22.01 15.67
N GLU A 187 -32.13 20.83 15.62
CA GLU A 187 -31.98 19.80 16.66
C GLU A 187 -30.52 19.40 16.88
N ILE A 188 -29.76 19.21 15.79
CA ILE A 188 -28.35 18.82 15.91
C ILE A 188 -27.54 19.98 16.49
N LEU A 189 -27.78 21.21 16.04
CA LEU A 189 -27.04 22.40 16.50
C LEU A 189 -27.25 22.65 18.00
N ASP A 190 -28.51 22.52 18.46
CA ASP A 190 -28.86 22.67 19.87
C ASP A 190 -28.24 21.56 20.71
N ALA A 191 -28.32 20.30 20.28
CA ALA A 191 -27.74 19.16 20.99
C ALA A 191 -26.21 19.24 21.13
N ILE A 192 -25.49 19.80 20.14
CA ILE A 192 -24.02 19.95 20.15
C ILE A 192 -23.59 21.28 20.79
N GLY A 193 -24.49 22.22 20.98
CA GLY A 193 -24.22 23.58 21.42
C GLY A 193 -23.35 24.34 20.41
N LEU A 194 -23.79 24.41 19.15
CA LEU A 194 -23.10 25.13 18.07
C LEU A 194 -24.06 26.17 17.46
N ALA A 195 -23.68 27.44 17.56
CA ALA A 195 -24.49 28.51 16.95
C ALA A 195 -24.58 28.36 15.42
N ARG A 196 -25.75 28.59 14.84
CA ARG A 196 -26.04 28.47 13.41
C ARG A 196 -25.06 29.29 12.53
N SER A 197 -24.75 30.52 12.96
CA SER A 197 -23.76 31.37 12.28
C SER A 197 -22.35 30.74 12.25
N VAL A 198 -21.94 30.13 13.36
CA VAL A 198 -20.65 29.46 13.47
C VAL A 198 -20.61 28.20 12.61
N TYR A 199 -21.72 27.47 12.51
CA TYR A 199 -21.84 26.33 11.61
C TYR A 199 -21.61 26.75 10.15
N TYR A 200 -22.35 27.74 9.63
CA TYR A 200 -22.20 28.20 8.25
C TYR A 200 -20.82 28.82 7.98
N TYR A 201 -20.28 29.56 8.94
CA TYR A 201 -18.92 30.09 8.83
C TYR A 201 -17.89 28.96 8.67
N ASN A 202 -17.94 27.95 9.52
CA ASN A 202 -17.02 26.80 9.42
C ASN A 202 -17.27 25.97 8.16
N GLN A 203 -18.53 25.78 7.75
CA GLN A 203 -18.89 25.08 6.53
C GLN A 203 -18.25 25.75 5.31
N LYS A 204 -18.43 27.06 5.16
CA LYS A 204 -17.82 27.85 4.08
C LYS A 204 -16.30 27.70 4.06
N HIS A 205 -15.66 27.83 5.22
CA HIS A 205 -14.20 27.67 5.32
C HIS A 205 -13.73 26.26 5.00
N MET A 206 -14.52 25.23 5.29
CA MET A 206 -14.21 23.85 4.91
C MET A 206 -14.34 23.66 3.39
N ASP A 207 -15.37 24.23 2.79
CA ASP A 207 -15.62 24.18 1.34
C ASP A 207 -14.55 24.95 0.56
N ASP A 208 -14.20 26.18 1.00
CA ASP A 208 -13.10 26.98 0.44
C ASP A 208 -11.75 26.23 0.51
N LYS A 209 -11.51 25.54 1.62
CA LYS A 209 -10.30 24.74 1.78
C LYS A 209 -10.30 23.52 0.87
N ALA A 210 -11.43 22.82 0.74
CA ALA A 210 -11.58 21.68 -0.13
C ALA A 210 -11.39 22.07 -1.59
N GLU A 211 -11.90 23.24 -1.98
CA GLU A 211 -11.70 23.79 -3.31
C GLU A 211 -10.23 24.15 -3.59
N LYS A 212 -9.57 24.84 -2.66
CA LYS A 212 -8.14 25.11 -2.75
C LYS A 212 -7.31 23.82 -2.85
N ASP A 213 -7.66 22.80 -2.07
CA ASP A 213 -6.99 21.50 -2.11
C ASP A 213 -7.20 20.81 -3.48
N ARG A 214 -8.41 20.89 -4.07
CA ARG A 214 -8.68 20.39 -5.44
C ARG A 214 -7.87 21.11 -6.50
N GLN A 215 -7.77 22.44 -6.42
CA GLN A 215 -6.95 23.24 -7.34
C GLN A 215 -5.47 22.89 -7.25
N VAL A 216 -4.95 22.70 -6.04
CA VAL A 216 -3.57 22.25 -5.84
C VAL A 216 -3.39 20.84 -6.41
N LEU A 217 -4.31 19.91 -6.18
CA LEU A 217 -4.25 18.54 -6.69
C LEU A 217 -4.24 18.52 -8.23
N ALA A 218 -5.11 19.29 -8.87
CA ALA A 218 -5.20 19.39 -10.32
C ALA A 218 -3.88 19.86 -10.97
N VAL A 219 -3.07 20.65 -10.24
CA VAL A 219 -1.74 21.05 -10.71
C VAL A 219 -0.68 19.99 -10.41
N LEU A 220 -0.81 19.26 -9.30
CA LEU A 220 0.16 18.22 -8.92
C LEU A 220 0.06 16.95 -9.76
N GLU A 221 -1.15 16.55 -10.16
CA GLU A 221 -1.39 15.34 -10.95
C GLU A 221 -0.61 15.29 -12.27
N PRO A 222 -0.62 16.32 -13.13
CA PRO A 222 0.17 16.32 -14.36
C PRO A 222 1.67 16.19 -14.10
N ILE A 223 2.18 16.87 -13.06
CA ILE A 223 3.59 16.79 -12.65
C ILE A 223 3.94 15.39 -12.20
N PHE A 224 3.06 14.75 -11.41
CA PHE A 224 3.24 13.38 -10.94
C PHE A 224 3.24 12.37 -12.09
N ILE A 225 2.33 12.53 -13.06
CA ILE A 225 2.26 11.68 -14.25
C ILE A 225 3.51 11.89 -15.14
N LYS A 226 3.88 13.14 -15.42
CA LYS A 226 5.09 13.49 -16.21
C LYS A 226 6.35 12.92 -15.55
N SER A 227 6.41 12.89 -14.22
CA SER A 227 7.52 12.28 -13.47
C SER A 227 7.46 10.75 -13.41
N ARG A 228 6.66 10.11 -14.24
CA ARG A 228 6.48 8.63 -14.25
C ARG A 228 6.03 8.07 -12.89
N LYS A 229 5.28 8.87 -12.11
CA LYS A 229 4.80 8.54 -10.74
C LYS A 229 5.92 8.26 -9.73
N THR A 230 7.10 8.85 -9.95
CA THR A 230 8.28 8.64 -9.10
C THR A 230 8.53 9.77 -8.10
N TYR A 231 7.84 10.91 -8.27
CA TYR A 231 8.04 12.08 -7.41
C TYR A 231 7.20 12.01 -6.14
N GLY A 232 7.87 11.90 -4.99
CA GLY A 232 7.24 12.17 -3.70
C GLY A 232 7.02 13.67 -3.48
N TYR A 233 6.27 14.03 -2.45
CA TYR A 233 5.82 15.40 -2.18
C TYR A 233 6.93 16.47 -2.21
N ARG A 234 8.17 16.16 -1.79
CA ARG A 234 9.29 17.10 -1.83
C ARG A 234 9.70 17.49 -3.25
N ARG A 235 9.76 16.50 -4.16
CA ARG A 235 10.08 16.76 -5.57
C ARG A 235 8.90 17.46 -6.26
N LEU A 236 7.65 17.10 -5.94
CA LEU A 236 6.46 17.81 -6.41
C LEU A 236 6.47 19.27 -5.97
N HIS A 237 6.86 19.54 -4.73
CA HIS A 237 7.03 20.91 -4.22
C HIS A 237 8.10 21.68 -4.98
N SER A 238 9.26 21.07 -5.24
CA SER A 238 10.35 21.67 -6.00
C SER A 238 9.93 22.04 -7.43
N GLU A 239 9.22 21.13 -8.12
CA GLU A 239 8.69 21.38 -9.47
C GLU A 239 7.64 22.48 -9.48
N LEU A 240 6.73 22.46 -8.50
CA LEU A 240 5.70 23.48 -8.38
C LEU A 240 6.32 24.88 -8.14
N LYS A 241 7.33 24.97 -7.30
CA LYS A 241 8.09 26.20 -7.05
C LYS A 241 8.80 26.69 -8.32
N ARG A 242 9.38 25.77 -9.12
CA ARG A 242 10.03 26.08 -10.38
C ARG A 242 9.05 26.63 -11.42
N SER A 243 7.79 26.17 -11.41
CA SER A 243 6.71 26.70 -12.25
C SER A 243 6.10 28.02 -11.74
N GLY A 244 6.72 28.68 -10.75
CA GLY A 244 6.29 29.98 -10.21
C GLY A 244 5.12 29.90 -9.22
N LYS A 245 4.65 28.71 -8.82
CA LYS A 245 3.56 28.55 -7.86
C LYS A 245 4.08 28.30 -6.45
N THR A 246 3.70 29.15 -5.50
CA THR A 246 4.14 29.04 -4.10
C THR A 246 3.04 28.36 -3.27
N VAL A 247 3.27 27.11 -2.92
CA VAL A 247 2.40 26.32 -2.03
C VAL A 247 3.29 25.70 -0.95
N SER A 248 2.88 25.73 0.30
CA SER A 248 3.70 25.17 1.39
C SER A 248 3.87 23.65 1.26
N GLU A 249 5.04 23.14 1.64
CA GLU A 249 5.37 21.71 1.59
C GLU A 249 4.37 20.84 2.37
N LYS A 250 3.87 21.35 3.54
CA LYS A 250 2.85 20.65 4.34
C LYS A 250 1.51 20.49 3.59
N VAL A 251 1.12 21.50 2.81
CA VAL A 251 -0.10 21.43 1.99
C VAL A 251 0.07 20.40 0.88
N ILE A 252 1.20 20.42 0.18
CA ILE A 252 1.50 19.46 -0.89
C ILE A 252 1.54 18.03 -0.35
N GLN A 253 2.18 17.80 0.80
CA GLN A 253 2.21 16.50 1.46
C GLN A 253 0.80 15.98 1.78
N ARG A 254 -0.07 16.85 2.35
CA ARG A 254 -1.44 16.50 2.67
C ARG A 254 -2.27 16.21 1.41
N VAL A 255 -2.22 17.10 0.43
CA VAL A 255 -2.99 16.99 -0.83
C VAL A 255 -2.53 15.77 -1.63
N SER A 256 -1.22 15.51 -1.72
CA SER A 256 -0.68 14.32 -2.38
C SER A 256 -1.17 13.03 -1.72
N LYS A 257 -1.28 12.99 -0.39
CA LYS A 257 -1.84 11.84 0.33
C LYS A 257 -3.33 11.67 0.07
N GLN A 258 -4.11 12.76 0.05
CA GLN A 258 -5.54 12.75 -0.24
C GLN A 258 -5.84 12.33 -1.67
N GLY A 259 -5.05 12.81 -2.65
CA GLY A 259 -5.16 12.46 -4.06
C GLY A 259 -4.47 11.15 -4.44
N ASN A 260 -4.00 10.36 -3.46
CA ASN A 260 -3.30 9.09 -3.69
C ASN A 260 -2.08 9.19 -4.61
N LEU A 261 -1.38 10.35 -4.62
CA LEU A 261 -0.13 10.55 -5.35
C LEU A 261 1.03 9.94 -4.54
N LEU A 262 1.01 8.61 -4.41
CA LEU A 262 1.96 7.87 -3.60
C LEU A 262 3.00 7.17 -4.47
N VAL A 263 4.28 7.33 -4.07
CA VAL A 263 5.38 6.61 -4.72
C VAL A 263 5.50 5.22 -4.13
N TYR A 264 5.58 4.21 -5.00
CA TYR A 264 5.84 2.84 -4.57
C TYR A 264 7.20 2.72 -3.88
N ARG A 265 7.23 2.07 -2.73
CA ARG A 265 8.44 1.76 -1.98
C ARG A 265 8.44 0.28 -1.60
N PRO A 266 9.24 -0.56 -2.27
CA PRO A 266 9.37 -1.96 -1.88
C PRO A 266 9.97 -2.10 -0.48
N LYS A 267 9.59 -3.17 0.23
CA LYS A 267 10.21 -3.50 1.52
C LYS A 267 11.68 -3.87 1.30
N LYS A 268 12.58 -3.30 2.09
CA LYS A 268 14.02 -3.62 2.06
C LYS A 268 14.21 -5.11 2.39
N LYS A 269 14.86 -5.86 1.49
CA LYS A 269 15.36 -7.21 1.77
C LYS A 269 16.71 -7.10 2.48
N LYS A 270 16.91 -7.89 3.54
CA LYS A 270 18.23 -8.01 4.19
C LYS A 270 19.16 -8.77 3.25
N TYR A 271 20.34 -8.21 3.02
CA TYR A 271 21.38 -8.79 2.18
C TYR A 271 22.41 -9.52 3.04
N CYS A 272 22.94 -10.64 2.54
CA CYS A 272 24.01 -11.40 3.18
C CYS A 272 25.19 -11.47 2.20
N SER A 273 26.39 -10.99 2.60
CA SER A 273 27.57 -10.97 1.74
C SER A 273 28.42 -12.22 1.90
N TYR A 274 28.95 -12.75 0.79
CA TYR A 274 29.81 -13.92 0.73
C TYR A 274 31.28 -13.56 0.99
N LYS A 275 32.00 -14.38 1.75
CA LYS A 275 33.42 -14.21 2.09
C LYS A 275 34.27 -15.23 1.32
N GLY A 276 35.09 -14.80 0.41
CA GLY A 276 36.08 -15.66 -0.27
C GLY A 276 37.12 -14.83 -1.07
N GLU A 277 38.44 -15.07 -1.00
CA GLU A 277 39.48 -14.23 -1.58
C GLU A 277 40.39 -14.90 -2.61
N ILE A 278 40.74 -14.20 -3.69
CA ILE A 278 41.86 -14.54 -4.61
C ILE A 278 42.32 -13.26 -5.37
N THR A 279 43.66 -13.03 -5.44
CA THR A 279 44.50 -12.15 -6.30
C THR A 279 44.85 -10.73 -5.83
N PRO A 280 46.02 -10.15 -6.28
CA PRO A 280 46.54 -8.90 -5.81
C PRO A 280 45.56 -7.74 -5.96
N ALA A 281 45.39 -6.99 -4.89
CA ALA A 281 44.34 -6.01 -4.77
C ALA A 281 44.75 -4.70 -5.42
N VAL A 282 44.01 -4.25 -6.42
CA VAL A 282 43.98 -2.85 -6.79
C VAL A 282 43.50 -2.04 -5.57
N PRO A 283 44.20 -0.97 -5.15
CA PRO A 283 43.84 -0.22 -3.96
C PRO A 283 42.46 0.43 -4.07
N ASN A 284 41.75 0.53 -2.95
CA ASN A 284 40.54 1.33 -2.87
C ASN A 284 40.90 2.81 -2.64
N ILE A 285 41.13 3.53 -3.72
CA ILE A 285 41.50 4.96 -3.69
C ILE A 285 40.31 5.83 -3.29
N VAL A 286 39.11 5.49 -3.78
CA VAL A 286 37.88 6.26 -3.49
C VAL A 286 37.47 6.17 -2.02
N ASN A 287 37.73 5.04 -1.37
CA ASN A 287 37.52 4.82 0.06
C ASN A 287 36.19 5.37 0.61
N ARG A 288 35.09 5.14 -0.11
CA ARG A 288 33.70 5.62 0.18
C ARG A 288 33.49 7.13 0.07
N ASP A 289 34.48 7.88 -0.38
CA ASP A 289 34.31 9.29 -0.70
C ASP A 289 33.76 9.43 -2.13
N PHE A 290 32.43 9.33 -2.23
CA PHE A 290 31.71 9.47 -3.48
C PHE A 290 31.35 10.95 -3.79
N HIS A 291 32.16 11.88 -3.31
CA HIS A 291 32.05 13.27 -3.63
C HIS A 291 33.19 13.70 -4.57
N ALA A 292 32.87 14.53 -5.54
CA ALA A 292 33.81 15.17 -6.43
C ALA A 292 33.49 16.67 -6.53
N ASP A 293 34.51 17.52 -6.61
CA ASP A 293 34.34 18.98 -6.69
C ASP A 293 34.08 19.45 -8.13
N ALA A 294 34.42 18.64 -9.12
CA ALA A 294 34.18 18.89 -10.53
C ALA A 294 33.80 17.62 -11.29
N PRO A 295 33.14 17.75 -12.45
CA PRO A 295 32.86 16.60 -13.32
C PRO A 295 34.14 15.86 -13.72
N ASN A 296 34.02 14.61 -14.03
CA ASN A 296 35.11 13.76 -14.58
C ASN A 296 36.34 13.60 -13.67
N GLN A 297 36.18 13.78 -12.35
CA GLN A 297 37.23 13.48 -11.37
C GLN A 297 37.14 12.02 -10.85
N LYS A 298 35.94 11.59 -10.51
CA LYS A 298 35.69 10.24 -9.99
C LYS A 298 34.49 9.63 -10.67
N TRP A 299 34.66 8.48 -11.27
CA TRP A 299 33.62 7.69 -11.90
C TRP A 299 33.40 6.38 -11.19
N LEU A 300 32.15 5.97 -11.10
CA LEU A 300 31.76 4.66 -10.56
C LEU A 300 31.14 3.83 -11.69
N THR A 301 31.43 2.54 -11.70
CA THR A 301 30.77 1.61 -12.61
C THR A 301 30.55 0.26 -11.96
N ASP A 302 29.50 -0.40 -12.36
CA ASP A 302 29.10 -1.72 -11.92
C ASP A 302 28.07 -2.28 -12.93
N ILE A 303 27.72 -3.54 -12.84
CA ILE A 303 26.70 -4.16 -13.69
C ILE A 303 25.46 -4.47 -12.86
N THR A 304 24.30 -4.18 -13.39
CA THR A 304 23.02 -4.63 -12.82
C THR A 304 22.23 -5.45 -13.81
N GLU A 305 21.47 -6.43 -13.32
CA GLU A 305 20.61 -7.28 -14.14
C GLU A 305 19.12 -6.90 -14.00
N PHE A 306 18.40 -7.12 -15.09
CA PHE A 306 16.93 -7.09 -15.16
C PHE A 306 16.45 -8.44 -15.65
N ALA A 307 15.71 -9.16 -14.80
CA ALA A 307 15.15 -10.47 -15.13
C ALA A 307 13.78 -10.27 -15.81
N LEU A 308 13.71 -10.59 -17.09
CA LEU A 308 12.49 -10.55 -17.90
C LEU A 308 11.99 -11.98 -18.16
N PRO A 309 10.74 -12.18 -18.59
CA PRO A 309 10.24 -13.50 -18.97
C PRO A 309 11.07 -14.18 -20.07
N GLU A 310 11.57 -13.41 -21.04
CA GLU A 310 12.41 -13.88 -22.15
C GLU A 310 13.88 -14.08 -21.79
N GLY A 311 14.29 -13.80 -20.56
CA GLY A 311 15.67 -13.90 -20.11
C GLY A 311 16.18 -12.66 -19.40
N LYS A 312 17.49 -12.48 -19.32
CA LYS A 312 18.11 -11.36 -18.61
C LYS A 312 18.65 -10.30 -19.55
N LEU A 313 18.57 -9.06 -19.14
CA LEU A 313 19.32 -7.94 -19.69
C LEU A 313 20.20 -7.32 -18.62
N TYR A 314 21.37 -6.84 -19.03
CA TYR A 314 22.38 -6.26 -18.16
C TYR A 314 22.64 -4.81 -18.57
N LEU A 315 22.73 -3.94 -17.57
CA LEU A 315 23.07 -2.53 -17.73
C LEU A 315 24.43 -2.28 -17.06
N SER A 316 25.35 -1.72 -17.81
CA SER A 316 26.64 -1.23 -17.31
C SER A 316 26.74 0.28 -17.54
N PRO A 317 26.54 1.14 -16.55
CA PRO A 317 26.66 2.58 -16.64
C PRO A 317 28.01 3.06 -16.09
N VAL A 318 28.42 4.27 -16.48
CA VAL A 318 29.41 5.08 -15.76
C VAL A 318 28.69 6.23 -15.07
N LEU A 319 28.87 6.36 -13.78
CA LEU A 319 28.30 7.41 -12.96
C LEU A 319 29.35 8.41 -12.52
N ASP A 320 29.11 9.69 -12.75
CA ASP A 320 29.96 10.75 -12.23
C ASP A 320 29.64 11.03 -10.76
N CYS A 321 30.66 11.02 -9.89
CA CYS A 321 30.49 11.33 -8.47
C CYS A 321 30.15 12.80 -8.20
N PHE A 322 30.39 13.71 -9.14
CA PHE A 322 30.09 15.11 -8.97
C PHE A 322 28.59 15.39 -8.77
N ASP A 323 27.76 14.81 -9.61
CA ASP A 323 26.32 15.05 -9.61
C ASP A 323 25.49 13.76 -9.72
N GLY A 324 26.17 12.62 -9.88
CA GLY A 324 25.56 11.32 -10.14
C GLY A 324 24.88 11.25 -11.50
N LEU A 325 25.40 11.95 -12.50
CA LEU A 325 25.01 11.82 -13.90
C LEU A 325 25.52 10.47 -14.43
N PRO A 326 24.67 9.64 -15.05
CA PRO A 326 25.14 8.59 -15.95
C PRO A 326 25.82 9.22 -17.17
N VAL A 327 27.15 9.20 -17.19
CA VAL A 327 27.97 9.74 -18.28
C VAL A 327 27.65 9.01 -19.58
N CYS A 328 27.66 7.69 -19.50
CA CYS A 328 27.24 6.78 -20.57
C CYS A 328 26.78 5.44 -19.99
N TRP A 329 26.26 4.58 -20.86
CA TRP A 329 25.88 3.21 -20.53
C TRP A 329 25.91 2.29 -21.74
N THR A 330 25.99 0.98 -21.45
CA THR A 330 25.74 -0.08 -22.40
C THR A 330 24.70 -1.03 -21.86
N ILE A 331 23.87 -1.58 -22.74
CA ILE A 331 22.88 -2.61 -22.43
C ILE A 331 23.20 -3.83 -23.28
N GLY A 332 23.20 -5.01 -22.67
CA GLY A 332 23.49 -6.28 -23.35
C GLY A 332 22.82 -7.46 -22.70
N GLU A 333 22.88 -8.60 -23.35
CA GLU A 333 22.27 -9.84 -22.88
C GLU A 333 23.20 -10.65 -21.96
N ASN A 334 24.49 -10.34 -21.97
CA ASN A 334 25.49 -11.02 -21.16
C ASN A 334 26.32 -10.00 -20.35
N PRO A 335 26.67 -10.34 -19.08
CA PRO A 335 27.57 -9.52 -18.27
C PRO A 335 29.03 -9.89 -18.57
N ASP A 336 29.47 -9.63 -19.78
CA ASP A 336 30.79 -10.02 -20.29
C ASP A 336 31.78 -8.85 -20.41
N ALA A 337 32.98 -9.15 -20.87
CA ALA A 337 34.02 -8.16 -21.07
C ALA A 337 33.64 -7.16 -22.17
N ASP A 338 32.94 -7.59 -23.20
CA ASP A 338 32.53 -6.75 -24.30
C ASP A 338 31.57 -5.63 -23.83
N LEU A 339 30.60 -5.98 -22.96
CA LEU A 339 29.67 -5.04 -22.37
C LEU A 339 30.39 -3.89 -21.64
N VAL A 340 31.35 -4.21 -20.76
CA VAL A 340 32.08 -3.20 -19.98
C VAL A 340 33.13 -2.46 -20.79
N ASN A 341 33.77 -3.12 -21.74
CA ASN A 341 34.76 -2.48 -22.61
C ASN A 341 34.11 -1.46 -23.55
N ARG A 342 33.01 -1.80 -24.20
CA ARG A 342 32.22 -0.85 -25.01
C ARG A 342 31.71 0.34 -24.19
N MET A 343 31.31 0.09 -22.94
CA MET A 343 30.89 1.13 -22.04
C MET A 343 32.07 2.07 -21.71
N LEU A 344 33.25 1.51 -21.42
CA LEU A 344 34.45 2.30 -21.12
C LEU A 344 34.90 3.13 -22.35
N ASP A 345 34.90 2.54 -23.55
CA ASP A 345 35.23 3.23 -24.77
C ASP A 345 34.29 4.44 -25.01
N LYS A 346 32.98 4.26 -24.79
CA LYS A 346 31.98 5.35 -24.84
C LYS A 346 32.23 6.41 -23.76
N ALA A 347 32.65 6.03 -22.56
CA ALA A 347 32.94 6.97 -21.49
C ALA A 347 34.17 7.82 -21.83
N ILE A 348 35.22 7.16 -22.28
CA ILE A 348 36.47 7.83 -22.67
C ILE A 348 36.25 8.81 -23.83
N SER A 349 35.44 8.48 -24.81
CA SER A 349 35.13 9.36 -25.95
C SER A 349 34.42 10.67 -25.54
N LYS A 350 33.96 10.78 -24.31
CA LYS A 350 33.34 12.00 -23.76
C LYS A 350 34.27 12.86 -22.91
N LEU A 351 35.49 12.37 -22.64
CA LEU A 351 36.49 13.13 -21.90
C LEU A 351 37.13 14.21 -22.79
N HIS A 352 37.35 15.35 -22.19
CA HIS A 352 38.14 16.42 -22.79
C HIS A 352 39.65 16.20 -22.52
N ASP A 353 40.46 16.91 -23.29
CA ASP A 353 41.91 16.83 -23.14
C ASP A 353 42.33 17.15 -21.69
N GLY A 354 43.13 16.26 -21.11
CA GLY A 354 43.64 16.44 -19.75
C GLY A 354 42.74 15.85 -18.65
N GLU A 355 41.50 15.45 -18.94
CA GLU A 355 40.62 14.79 -17.95
C GLU A 355 41.03 13.33 -17.76
N LYS A 356 41.32 12.94 -16.51
CA LYS A 356 41.77 11.59 -16.16
C LYS A 356 41.01 11.09 -14.89
N PRO A 357 39.77 10.70 -15.01
CA PRO A 357 39.00 10.25 -13.86
C PRO A 357 39.58 9.03 -13.17
N ILE A 358 39.40 8.95 -11.85
CA ILE A 358 39.57 7.72 -11.10
C ILE A 358 38.33 6.86 -11.37
N ILE A 359 38.51 5.66 -11.92
CA ILE A 359 37.40 4.73 -12.16
C ILE A 359 37.34 3.70 -11.04
N HIS A 360 36.28 3.74 -10.25
CA HIS A 360 36.03 2.82 -9.17
C HIS A 360 35.03 1.75 -9.59
N THR A 361 35.40 0.49 -9.34
CA THR A 361 34.60 -0.70 -9.67
C THR A 361 34.47 -1.62 -8.46
N ASP A 362 33.54 -2.54 -8.52
CA ASP A 362 33.60 -3.71 -7.68
C ASP A 362 34.74 -4.67 -8.12
N ARG A 363 34.81 -5.85 -7.50
CA ARG A 363 35.77 -6.87 -7.87
C ARG A 363 35.26 -7.86 -8.93
N GLY A 364 34.31 -7.49 -9.75
CA GLY A 364 33.83 -8.31 -10.84
C GLY A 364 34.96 -8.77 -11.76
N SER A 365 34.88 -10.01 -12.26
CA SER A 365 35.89 -10.60 -13.13
C SER A 365 36.15 -9.75 -14.38
N HIS A 366 35.13 -9.16 -14.93
CA HIS A 366 35.15 -8.34 -16.15
C HIS A 366 35.98 -7.06 -16.02
N TYR A 367 36.12 -6.46 -14.82
CA TYR A 367 37.02 -5.32 -14.54
C TYR A 367 38.48 -5.71 -14.27
N ARG A 368 38.78 -6.98 -14.35
CA ARG A 368 40.12 -7.56 -14.11
C ARG A 368 40.70 -8.25 -15.35
N TRP A 369 39.95 -8.27 -16.45
CA TRP A 369 40.35 -8.83 -17.72
C TRP A 369 41.35 -7.92 -18.46
N PRO A 370 42.22 -8.46 -19.31
CA PRO A 370 43.28 -7.69 -20.01
C PRO A 370 42.70 -6.52 -20.79
N GLY A 371 41.62 -6.71 -21.55
CA GLY A 371 41.06 -5.67 -22.38
C GLY A 371 40.53 -4.45 -21.61
N TRP A 372 40.10 -4.62 -20.33
CA TRP A 372 39.78 -3.50 -19.45
C TRP A 372 41.05 -2.77 -18.98
N ILE A 373 42.05 -3.54 -18.55
CA ILE A 373 43.30 -3.02 -18.02
C ILE A 373 44.07 -2.24 -19.09
N GLU A 374 44.18 -2.77 -20.30
CA GLU A 374 44.82 -2.13 -21.45
C GLU A 374 44.18 -0.77 -21.80
N ARG A 375 42.86 -0.68 -21.74
CA ARG A 375 42.14 0.60 -21.97
C ARG A 375 42.47 1.61 -20.88
N MET A 376 42.42 1.19 -19.61
CA MET A 376 42.74 2.07 -18.49
C MET A 376 44.18 2.61 -18.57
N GLU A 377 45.15 1.76 -18.93
CA GLU A 377 46.56 2.17 -19.14
C GLU A 377 46.75 3.04 -20.33
N LYS A 378 46.18 2.70 -21.51
CA LYS A 378 46.28 3.44 -22.74
C LYS A 378 45.80 4.89 -22.59
N PHE A 379 44.76 5.14 -21.83
CA PHE A 379 44.22 6.48 -21.62
C PHE A 379 44.71 7.12 -20.30
N GLY A 380 45.61 6.48 -19.57
CA GLY A 380 46.19 7.01 -18.35
C GLY A 380 45.18 7.17 -17.21
N LEU A 381 44.16 6.32 -17.17
CA LEU A 381 43.09 6.35 -16.17
C LEU A 381 43.52 5.59 -14.89
N THR A 382 43.10 6.12 -13.75
CA THR A 382 43.44 5.50 -12.45
C THR A 382 42.38 4.48 -12.04
N ARG A 383 42.82 3.25 -11.76
CA ARG A 383 41.95 2.17 -11.28
C ARG A 383 41.80 2.22 -9.76
N SER A 384 40.58 2.09 -9.30
CA SER A 384 40.21 1.91 -7.90
C SER A 384 39.22 0.75 -7.75
N MET A 385 39.36 -0.09 -6.75
CA MET A 385 38.48 -1.22 -6.54
C MET A 385 38.01 -1.31 -5.08
N SER A 386 36.73 -1.69 -4.90
CA SER A 386 36.17 -1.97 -3.60
C SER A 386 36.98 -3.02 -2.82
N LYS A 387 37.07 -2.91 -1.50
CA LYS A 387 37.60 -3.97 -0.66
C LYS A 387 36.68 -5.19 -0.74
N LYS A 388 37.27 -6.39 -0.65
CA LYS A 388 36.50 -7.61 -0.75
C LYS A 388 35.48 -7.76 0.38
N GLY A 389 34.23 -8.12 -0.01
CA GLY A 389 33.13 -8.27 0.95
C GLY A 389 32.66 -6.97 1.58
N CYS A 390 33.09 -5.82 1.06
CA CYS A 390 32.70 -4.50 1.52
C CYS A 390 31.70 -3.85 0.54
N SER A 391 30.44 -4.30 0.56
CA SER A 391 29.32 -3.69 -0.19
C SER A 391 29.22 -2.16 -0.03
N PRO A 392 29.49 -1.56 1.15
CA PRO A 392 29.49 -0.10 1.29
C PRO A 392 30.46 0.65 0.38
N ASP A 393 31.52 -0.02 -0.12
CA ASP A 393 32.52 0.62 -0.96
C ASP A 393 31.99 0.93 -2.39
N ASN A 394 30.84 0.35 -2.80
CA ASN A 394 30.14 0.66 -4.07
C ASN A 394 28.70 1.14 -3.84
N SER A 395 28.40 1.66 -2.65
CA SER A 395 27.03 2.00 -2.26
C SER A 395 26.35 3.08 -3.12
N ALA A 396 27.11 3.97 -3.74
CA ALA A 396 26.55 4.99 -4.63
C ALA A 396 26.02 4.38 -5.93
N CYS A 397 26.73 3.40 -6.51
CA CYS A 397 26.28 2.66 -7.68
C CYS A 397 25.06 1.77 -7.34
N GLU A 398 25.11 1.06 -6.21
CA GLU A 398 23.98 0.29 -5.68
C GLU A 398 22.73 1.17 -5.46
N GLY A 399 22.94 2.38 -4.94
CA GLY A 399 21.87 3.38 -4.75
C GLY A 399 21.23 3.82 -6.06
N PHE A 400 22.03 4.01 -7.12
CA PHE A 400 21.55 4.31 -8.46
C PHE A 400 20.74 3.14 -9.04
N PHE A 401 21.24 1.90 -8.94
CA PHE A 401 20.52 0.70 -9.38
C PHE A 401 19.21 0.49 -8.62
N GLY A 402 19.25 0.70 -7.31
CA GLY A 402 18.05 0.67 -6.49
C GLY A 402 17.02 1.69 -6.94
N THR A 403 17.46 2.89 -7.32
CA THR A 403 16.59 3.95 -7.86
C THR A 403 15.95 3.53 -9.17
N ILE A 404 16.73 3.06 -10.16
CA ILE A 404 16.20 2.60 -11.45
C ILE A 404 15.20 1.47 -11.24
N LYS A 405 15.58 0.44 -10.49
CA LYS A 405 14.73 -0.72 -10.27
C LYS A 405 13.41 -0.35 -9.58
N ASN A 406 13.45 0.55 -8.61
CA ASN A 406 12.25 0.99 -7.90
C ASN A 406 11.34 1.90 -8.75
N GLU A 407 11.94 2.75 -9.57
CA GLU A 407 11.19 3.76 -10.33
C GLU A 407 10.64 3.22 -11.66
N MET A 408 11.34 2.26 -12.32
CA MET A 408 10.93 1.80 -13.63
C MET A 408 10.72 0.28 -13.77
N PHE A 409 11.35 -0.55 -12.93
CA PHE A 409 11.31 -2.00 -13.11
C PHE A 409 10.34 -2.70 -12.17
N TYR A 410 10.50 -2.53 -10.86
CA TYR A 410 9.62 -3.18 -9.89
C TYR A 410 8.20 -2.64 -9.97
N ASN A 411 7.23 -3.48 -9.66
CA ASN A 411 5.81 -3.16 -9.67
C ASN A 411 5.23 -2.84 -11.07
N ARG A 412 5.87 -3.40 -12.12
CA ARG A 412 5.34 -3.39 -13.48
C ARG A 412 5.24 -4.82 -14.01
N ASP A 413 4.27 -5.04 -14.87
CA ASP A 413 4.12 -6.31 -15.58
C ASP A 413 4.96 -6.29 -16.86
N TRP A 414 5.90 -7.26 -16.97
CA TRP A 414 6.80 -7.41 -18.10
C TRP A 414 6.49 -8.64 -18.95
N GLN A 415 5.34 -9.33 -18.70
CA GLN A 415 4.98 -10.60 -19.36
C GLN A 415 4.86 -10.50 -20.88
N LYS A 416 4.51 -9.33 -21.40
CA LYS A 416 4.29 -9.10 -22.84
C LYS A 416 5.34 -8.17 -23.48
N VAL A 417 6.41 -7.88 -22.79
CA VAL A 417 7.43 -6.95 -23.24
C VAL A 417 8.66 -7.73 -23.65
N SER A 418 9.05 -7.60 -24.91
CA SER A 418 10.27 -8.21 -25.46
C SER A 418 11.53 -7.57 -24.89
N LYS A 419 12.69 -8.23 -25.01
CA LYS A 419 13.97 -7.68 -24.60
C LYS A 419 14.30 -6.37 -25.29
N GLU A 420 14.02 -6.26 -26.60
CA GLU A 420 14.29 -5.07 -27.39
C GLU A 420 13.39 -3.90 -26.96
N GLU A 421 12.11 -4.13 -26.72
CA GLU A 421 11.20 -3.11 -26.17
C GLU A 421 11.65 -2.66 -24.80
N PHE A 422 12.02 -3.60 -23.92
CA PHE A 422 12.52 -3.25 -22.59
C PHE A 422 13.81 -2.41 -22.66
N LYS A 423 14.72 -2.75 -23.57
CA LYS A 423 15.93 -1.96 -23.82
C LYS A 423 15.60 -0.51 -24.22
N GLY A 424 14.65 -0.31 -25.13
CA GLY A 424 14.15 1.02 -25.49
C GLY A 424 13.57 1.77 -24.29
N ILE A 425 12.73 1.11 -23.49
CA ILE A 425 12.14 1.70 -22.27
C ILE A 425 13.22 2.08 -21.25
N LEU A 426 14.25 1.25 -21.09
CA LEU A 426 15.36 1.51 -20.18
C LEU A 426 16.22 2.69 -20.68
N GLU A 427 16.51 2.76 -21.98
CA GLU A 427 17.22 3.89 -22.59
C GLU A 427 16.43 5.21 -22.44
N GLU A 428 15.14 5.18 -22.70
CA GLU A 428 14.26 6.33 -22.49
C GLU A 428 14.22 6.77 -21.02
N TYR A 429 14.20 5.82 -20.08
CA TYR A 429 14.27 6.14 -18.65
C TYR A 429 15.61 6.78 -18.28
N LEU A 430 16.73 6.24 -18.76
CA LEU A 430 18.07 6.79 -18.48
C LEU A 430 18.24 8.20 -19.06
N ASN A 431 17.73 8.43 -20.27
CA ASN A 431 17.69 9.76 -20.85
C ASN A 431 16.84 10.73 -20.03
N TRP A 432 15.66 10.32 -19.60
CA TRP A 432 14.82 11.11 -18.70
C TRP A 432 15.52 11.35 -17.35
N PHE A 433 16.22 10.34 -16.80
CA PHE A 433 16.99 10.49 -15.56
C PHE A 433 18.04 11.60 -15.66
N CYS A 434 18.74 11.69 -16.79
CA CYS A 434 19.77 12.70 -17.03
C CYS A 434 19.18 14.10 -17.24
N ASN A 435 18.08 14.20 -18.01
CA ASN A 435 17.60 15.49 -18.53
C ASN A 435 16.51 16.12 -17.64
N ASP A 436 15.65 15.31 -17.06
CA ASP A 436 14.40 15.79 -16.45
C ASP A 436 14.24 15.40 -14.97
N ARG A 437 14.87 14.30 -14.54
CA ARG A 437 14.68 13.79 -13.19
C ARG A 437 15.32 14.69 -12.14
N VAL A 438 14.46 15.31 -11.34
CA VAL A 438 14.88 16.22 -10.25
C VAL A 438 15.60 15.48 -9.13
N LYS A 439 16.78 15.97 -8.76
CA LYS A 439 17.55 15.52 -7.59
C LYS A 439 17.58 16.63 -6.54
N MET A 440 17.10 16.32 -5.32
CA MET A 440 17.05 17.31 -4.24
C MET A 440 18.45 17.79 -3.82
N GLY A 441 19.45 16.92 -3.87
CA GLY A 441 20.85 17.24 -3.59
C GLY A 441 21.46 18.22 -4.60
N LEU A 442 20.85 18.41 -5.77
CA LEU A 442 21.27 19.36 -6.78
C LEU A 442 20.38 20.63 -6.80
N GLY A 443 19.79 20.95 -5.65
CA GLY A 443 18.92 22.13 -5.54
C GLY A 443 17.61 22.03 -6.32
N GLY A 444 17.12 20.78 -6.55
CA GLY A 444 15.88 20.55 -7.28
C GLY A 444 16.05 20.64 -8.81
N LEU A 445 17.24 20.41 -9.32
CA LEU A 445 17.55 20.37 -10.75
C LEU A 445 17.80 18.92 -11.22
N SER A 446 17.67 18.67 -12.51
CA SER A 446 18.20 17.45 -13.11
C SER A 446 19.74 17.50 -13.16
N PRO A 447 20.45 16.38 -13.30
CA PRO A 447 21.91 16.40 -13.41
C PRO A 447 22.41 17.31 -14.55
N ARG A 448 21.80 17.26 -15.73
CA ARG A 448 22.19 18.12 -16.85
C ARG A 448 21.83 19.59 -16.65
N ASP A 449 20.65 19.89 -16.08
CA ASP A 449 20.29 21.27 -15.74
C ASP A 449 21.24 21.85 -14.68
N TYR A 450 21.69 21.02 -13.73
CA TYR A 450 22.68 21.43 -12.75
C TYR A 450 24.01 21.80 -13.39
N ARG A 451 24.53 20.97 -14.34
CA ARG A 451 25.75 21.29 -15.09
C ARG A 451 25.58 22.55 -15.94
N ARG A 452 24.44 22.70 -16.64
CA ARG A 452 24.13 23.92 -17.40
C ARG A 452 24.17 25.19 -16.53
N LYS A 453 23.57 25.12 -15.35
CA LYS A 453 23.56 26.25 -14.41
C LYS A 453 24.96 26.63 -13.94
N LEU A 454 25.89 25.69 -13.91
CA LEU A 454 27.29 25.91 -13.51
C LEU A 454 28.19 26.16 -14.72
N ASN A 455 27.66 26.25 -15.96
CA ASN A 455 28.40 26.35 -17.21
C ASN A 455 29.44 25.22 -17.38
N LEU A 456 29.13 24.02 -16.94
CA LEU A 456 29.99 22.84 -17.01
C LEU A 456 29.64 21.97 -18.24
N PRO A 457 30.59 21.15 -18.74
CA PRO A 457 30.36 20.15 -19.79
C PRO A 457 29.23 19.20 -19.46
N GLN A 458 28.49 18.72 -20.49
CA GLN A 458 27.29 17.85 -20.33
C GLN A 458 27.58 16.41 -20.72
#